data_ece38ef4173827acb8793c4dbdeaf829
#
_entry.id   ece38ef4173827acb8793c4dbdeaf829
#
_cell.length_a   1.000
_cell.length_b   1.000
_cell.length_c   1.000
_cell.angle_alpha   90.00
_cell.angle_beta   90.00
_cell.angle_gamma   90.00
#
_symmetry.space_group_name_H-M   'P 1'
#
loop_
_entity.id
_entity.type
_entity.pdbx_description
1 polymer ?
#
loop_
_entity_poly.entity_id
_entity_poly.type
_entity_poly.pdbx_seq_one_letter_code
_entity_poly.pdbx_strand_id
1 'polypeptide(L)'
;MDFYGTIGPACADVKLLQQMVEAGMTGIRMNLSHGPLAAHKDWLEMLHKAGVKKLLIDLQGPELRIGRLPQPLSLTAGQTVRLGAQGIPCPAALVQGVQPGQELLLDDGKLLARVDTAEPDALVCTVVRGGVLQSRKSLAAPGADIQMPTLTTEDKENL
;
A
#
# COMPACT_ATOMS: atom_id res chain seq x y z
N MET A 1 2.10 30.42 -3.51
CA MET A 1 2.25 28.99 -3.85
C MET A 1 2.83 28.31 -2.61
N ASP A 2 2.29 27.14 -2.21
CA ASP A 2 2.82 26.37 -1.08
C ASP A 2 3.79 25.30 -1.59
N PHE A 3 4.94 25.15 -0.90
CA PHE A 3 5.93 24.12 -1.18
C PHE A 3 5.99 23.15 -0.02
N TYR A 4 5.72 21.88 -0.27
CA TYR A 4 5.78 20.83 0.73
C TYR A 4 6.98 19.92 0.48
N GLY A 5 7.81 19.73 1.52
CA GLY A 5 8.80 18.68 1.57
C GLY A 5 8.21 17.40 2.18
N THR A 6 8.73 16.22 1.87
CA THR A 6 8.36 14.99 2.58
C THR A 6 9.43 14.69 3.64
N ILE A 7 9.00 14.51 4.91
CA ILE A 7 9.92 14.09 5.97
C ILE A 7 10.33 12.65 5.77
N GLY A 8 11.60 12.37 5.97
CA GLY A 8 12.19 11.05 5.94
C GLY A 8 13.54 11.04 6.65
N PRO A 9 14.19 9.89 6.81
CA PRO A 9 15.45 9.77 7.53
C PRO A 9 16.56 10.74 7.06
N ALA A 10 16.57 11.09 5.78
CA ALA A 10 17.56 11.99 5.18
C ALA A 10 17.42 13.45 5.63
N CYS A 11 16.25 13.88 6.11
CA CYS A 11 15.99 15.27 6.54
C CYS A 11 15.39 15.36 7.96
N ALA A 12 15.39 14.26 8.72
CA ALA A 12 14.91 14.24 10.10
C ALA A 12 15.96 14.85 11.05
N ASP A 13 16.26 16.14 10.88
CA ASP A 13 17.16 16.96 11.69
C ASP A 13 16.59 18.37 11.80
N VAL A 14 16.57 18.92 13.03
CA VAL A 14 15.96 20.23 13.31
C VAL A 14 16.63 21.36 12.51
N LYS A 15 17.97 21.36 12.42
CA LYS A 15 18.71 22.42 11.71
C LYS A 15 18.46 22.37 10.21
N LEU A 16 18.44 21.16 9.65
CA LEU A 16 18.13 20.98 8.22
C LEU A 16 16.70 21.40 7.90
N LEU A 17 15.75 21.03 8.75
CA LEU A 17 14.35 21.45 8.58
C LEU A 17 14.19 22.98 8.68
N GLN A 18 14.93 23.64 9.58
CA GLN A 18 14.98 25.11 9.66
C GLN A 18 15.50 25.73 8.38
N GLN A 19 16.60 25.20 7.83
CA GLN A 19 17.15 25.67 6.55
C GLN A 19 16.15 25.49 5.41
N MET A 20 15.40 24.38 5.39
CA MET A 20 14.35 24.15 4.39
C MET A 20 13.21 25.18 4.51
N VAL A 21 12.80 25.53 5.75
CA VAL A 21 11.80 26.59 5.99
C VAL A 21 12.34 27.95 5.57
N GLU A 22 13.59 28.29 5.90
CA GLU A 22 14.25 29.53 5.49
C GLU A 22 14.38 29.63 3.96
N ALA A 23 14.61 28.50 3.29
CA ALA A 23 14.64 28.41 1.83
C ALA A 23 13.27 28.52 1.14
N GLY A 24 12.18 28.65 1.93
CA GLY A 24 10.83 28.87 1.41
C GLY A 24 9.89 27.67 1.47
N MET A 25 10.28 26.58 2.15
CA MET A 25 9.35 25.47 2.41
C MET A 25 8.22 25.94 3.32
N THR A 26 6.97 25.71 2.92
CA THR A 26 5.77 26.17 3.64
C THR A 26 5.14 25.08 4.51
N GLY A 27 5.42 23.82 4.25
CA GLY A 27 4.88 22.70 4.99
C GLY A 27 5.64 21.40 4.77
N ILE A 28 5.31 20.40 5.57
CA ILE A 28 5.86 19.04 5.49
C ILE A 28 4.72 18.05 5.23
N ARG A 29 4.98 17.09 4.35
CA ARG A 29 4.18 15.88 4.17
C ARG A 29 4.80 14.74 4.98
N MET A 30 3.98 14.07 5.79
CA MET A 30 4.31 12.84 6.51
C MET A 30 3.51 11.68 5.92
N ASN A 31 4.21 10.67 5.43
CA ASN A 31 3.58 9.49 4.83
C ASN A 31 3.45 8.38 5.88
N LEU A 32 2.22 8.04 6.23
CA LEU A 32 1.90 7.02 7.23
C LEU A 32 1.94 5.57 6.71
N SER A 33 2.30 5.35 5.43
CA SER A 33 2.56 3.99 4.92
C SER A 33 3.74 3.30 5.64
N HIS A 34 4.54 4.05 6.38
CA HIS A 34 5.70 3.55 7.14
C HIS A 34 5.44 3.38 8.64
N GLY A 35 4.22 3.58 9.09
CA GLY A 35 3.79 3.39 10.47
C GLY A 35 2.77 4.44 10.93
N PRO A 36 2.06 4.17 12.04
CA PRO A 36 1.04 5.07 12.56
C PRO A 36 1.63 6.39 13.07
N LEU A 37 0.82 7.44 13.11
CA LEU A 37 1.23 8.76 13.57
C LEU A 37 1.87 8.72 14.97
N ALA A 38 1.35 7.86 15.84
CA ALA A 38 1.87 7.66 17.19
C ALA A 38 3.34 7.18 17.23
N ALA A 39 3.83 6.50 16.20
CA ALA A 39 5.21 6.07 16.07
C ALA A 39 6.17 7.21 15.63
N HIS A 40 5.63 8.33 15.17
CA HIS A 40 6.39 9.45 14.64
C HIS A 40 6.40 10.68 15.56
N LYS A 41 6.19 10.49 16.88
CA LYS A 41 6.17 11.59 17.87
C LYS A 41 7.45 12.42 17.84
N ASP A 42 8.61 11.77 17.73
CA ASP A 42 9.89 12.46 17.66
C ASP A 42 9.99 13.38 16.44
N TRP A 43 9.44 12.96 15.31
CA TRP A 43 9.39 13.78 14.11
C TRP A 43 8.45 14.98 14.29
N LEU A 44 7.30 14.79 14.91
CA LEU A 44 6.37 15.89 15.20
C LEU A 44 7.02 16.94 16.11
N GLU A 45 7.78 16.51 17.14
CA GLU A 45 8.55 17.43 17.99
C GLU A 45 9.64 18.16 17.21
N MET A 46 10.38 17.47 16.32
CA MET A 46 11.37 18.09 15.46
C MET A 46 10.75 19.14 14.53
N LEU A 47 9.62 18.84 13.90
CA LEU A 47 8.89 19.76 13.03
C LEU A 47 8.45 21.01 13.79
N HIS A 48 7.95 20.83 15.01
CA HIS A 48 7.55 21.94 15.89
C HIS A 48 8.78 22.84 16.24
N LYS A 49 9.88 22.22 16.65
CA LYS A 49 11.15 22.95 16.98
C LYS A 49 11.74 23.66 15.76
N ALA A 50 11.55 23.10 14.57
CA ALA A 50 12.02 23.71 13.32
C ALA A 50 11.10 24.86 12.82
N GLY A 51 9.95 25.11 13.46
CA GLY A 51 9.02 26.16 13.07
C GLY A 51 8.15 25.83 11.87
N VAL A 52 7.99 24.55 11.53
CA VAL A 52 7.07 24.09 10.47
C VAL A 52 5.64 24.35 10.92
N LYS A 53 4.88 25.12 10.09
CA LYS A 53 3.51 25.54 10.44
C LYS A 53 2.42 24.72 9.80
N LYS A 54 2.72 24.02 8.70
CA LYS A 54 1.75 23.22 7.95
C LYS A 54 2.21 21.76 7.90
N LEU A 55 1.35 20.86 8.32
CA LEU A 55 1.57 19.41 8.24
C LEU A 55 0.49 18.81 7.34
N LEU A 56 0.93 18.08 6.32
CA LEU A 56 0.08 17.25 5.49
C LEU A 56 0.32 15.79 5.90
N ILE A 57 -0.72 15.17 6.43
CA ILE A 57 -0.69 13.74 6.78
C ILE A 57 -1.25 12.97 5.58
N ASP A 58 -0.41 12.11 5.01
CA ASP A 58 -0.77 11.23 3.91
C ASP A 58 -1.08 9.85 4.49
N LEU A 59 -2.38 9.56 4.61
CA LEU A 59 -2.90 8.31 5.14
C LEU A 59 -2.61 7.17 4.16
N GLN A 60 -2.40 5.97 4.68
CA GLN A 60 -2.17 4.79 3.83
C GLN A 60 -3.40 4.46 2.99
N GLY A 61 -4.59 4.63 3.55
CA GLY A 61 -5.85 4.23 2.92
C GLY A 61 -6.00 2.71 2.78
N PRO A 62 -7.09 2.26 2.18
CA PRO A 62 -7.31 0.86 1.92
C PRO A 62 -6.44 0.38 0.75
N GLU A 63 -5.48 -0.47 1.02
CA GLU A 63 -4.63 -1.09 0.00
C GLU A 63 -4.99 -2.55 -0.20
N LEU A 64 -5.08 -2.96 -1.46
CA LEU A 64 -5.11 -4.37 -1.81
C LEU A 64 -3.69 -4.92 -1.85
N ARG A 65 -3.38 -5.80 -0.93
CA ARG A 65 -2.11 -6.52 -0.87
C ARG A 65 -2.35 -7.99 -0.60
N ILE A 66 -1.47 -8.84 -1.09
CA ILE A 66 -1.44 -10.23 -0.63
C ILE A 66 -0.97 -10.29 0.82
N GLY A 67 -1.38 -11.31 1.53
CA GLY A 67 -0.96 -11.55 2.90
C GLY A 67 0.49 -12.02 3.02
N ARG A 68 0.84 -12.54 4.19
CA ARG A 68 2.16 -13.15 4.42
C ARG A 68 2.23 -14.52 3.76
N LEU A 69 3.35 -14.76 3.07
CA LEU A 69 3.71 -16.06 2.53
C LEU A 69 4.79 -16.69 3.44
N PRO A 70 4.80 -18.01 3.65
CA PRO A 70 5.85 -18.68 4.41
C PRO A 70 7.23 -18.46 3.78
N GLN A 71 7.27 -18.43 2.45
CA GLN A 71 8.45 -18.17 1.62
C GLN A 71 8.02 -17.53 0.30
N PRO A 72 8.93 -16.89 -0.45
CA PRO A 72 8.64 -16.41 -1.79
C PRO A 72 8.14 -17.54 -2.70
N LEU A 73 7.13 -17.24 -3.53
CA LEU A 73 6.55 -18.19 -4.48
C LEU A 73 7.06 -17.91 -5.89
N SER A 74 7.67 -18.92 -6.53
CA SER A 74 7.96 -18.86 -7.96
C SER A 74 6.73 -19.26 -8.73
N LEU A 75 6.20 -18.33 -9.53
CA LEU A 75 5.04 -18.53 -10.39
C LEU A 75 5.49 -18.58 -11.85
N THR A 76 5.00 -19.55 -12.59
CA THR A 76 5.31 -19.72 -14.02
C THR A 76 4.07 -19.51 -14.89
N ALA A 77 4.23 -18.97 -16.08
CA ALA A 77 3.12 -18.82 -17.03
C ALA A 77 2.46 -20.18 -17.33
N GLY A 78 1.14 -20.19 -17.35
CA GLY A 78 0.32 -21.40 -17.49
C GLY A 78 0.05 -22.17 -16.18
N GLN A 79 0.70 -21.81 -15.08
CA GLN A 79 0.46 -22.41 -13.77
C GLN A 79 -0.90 -21.97 -13.23
N THR A 80 -1.65 -22.93 -12.66
CA THR A 80 -2.86 -22.63 -11.89
C THR A 80 -2.49 -22.23 -10.47
N VAL A 81 -3.03 -21.13 -9.97
CA VAL A 81 -2.84 -20.63 -8.60
C VAL A 81 -4.18 -20.31 -7.97
N ARG A 82 -4.23 -20.40 -6.64
CA ARG A 82 -5.40 -20.06 -5.85
C ARG A 82 -5.10 -18.82 -5.00
N LEU A 83 -5.97 -17.82 -5.01
CA LEU A 83 -5.93 -16.66 -4.12
C LEU A 83 -7.14 -16.73 -3.17
N GLY A 84 -6.92 -16.49 -1.88
CA GLY A 84 -7.95 -16.62 -0.84
C GLY A 84 -7.75 -17.85 0.03
N ALA A 85 -8.83 -18.51 0.40
CA ALA A 85 -8.77 -19.69 1.26
C ALA A 85 -7.92 -20.82 0.65
N GLN A 86 -7.03 -21.38 1.47
CA GLN A 86 -6.09 -22.47 1.09
C GLN A 86 -5.14 -22.12 -0.08
N GLY A 87 -4.91 -20.85 -0.33
CA GLY A 87 -4.04 -20.37 -1.40
C GLY A 87 -3.17 -19.17 -0.97
N ILE A 88 -2.82 -18.33 -1.93
CA ILE A 88 -2.15 -17.05 -1.67
C ILE A 88 -3.12 -16.17 -0.88
N PRO A 89 -2.79 -15.78 0.36
CA PRO A 89 -3.71 -14.98 1.18
C PRO A 89 -4.00 -13.63 0.53
N CYS A 90 -5.26 -13.24 0.44
CA CYS A 90 -5.68 -11.95 -0.08
C CYS A 90 -6.91 -11.44 0.67
N PRO A 91 -7.25 -10.13 0.58
CA PRO A 91 -8.45 -9.59 1.20
C PRO A 91 -9.74 -10.23 0.64
N ALA A 92 -10.71 -10.50 1.51
CA ALA A 92 -12.01 -11.06 1.11
C ALA A 92 -12.75 -10.15 0.10
N ALA A 93 -12.60 -8.83 0.21
CA ALA A 93 -13.19 -7.87 -0.73
C ALA A 93 -12.73 -8.10 -2.18
N LEU A 94 -11.47 -8.54 -2.39
CA LEU A 94 -10.98 -8.92 -3.72
C LEU A 94 -11.75 -10.12 -4.25
N VAL A 95 -11.85 -11.19 -3.43
CA VAL A 95 -12.54 -12.44 -3.84
C VAL A 95 -13.99 -12.18 -4.20
N GLN A 96 -14.66 -11.29 -3.46
CA GLN A 96 -16.06 -10.94 -3.66
C GLN A 96 -16.29 -10.01 -4.85
N GLY A 97 -15.33 -9.14 -5.18
CA GLY A 97 -15.48 -8.12 -6.22
C GLY A 97 -14.96 -8.51 -7.59
N VAL A 98 -14.19 -9.61 -7.68
CA VAL A 98 -13.57 -10.03 -8.95
C VAL A 98 -14.37 -11.15 -9.61
N GLN A 99 -14.50 -11.09 -10.94
CA GLN A 99 -15.26 -12.04 -11.74
C GLN A 99 -14.33 -12.88 -12.64
N PRO A 100 -14.77 -14.07 -13.07
CA PRO A 100 -14.04 -14.85 -14.08
C PRO A 100 -13.76 -14.04 -15.34
N GLY A 101 -12.58 -14.22 -15.91
CA GLY A 101 -12.07 -13.49 -17.07
C GLY A 101 -11.34 -12.19 -16.76
N GLN A 102 -11.47 -11.65 -15.54
CA GLN A 102 -10.73 -10.46 -15.14
C GLN A 102 -9.27 -10.77 -14.81
N GLU A 103 -8.42 -9.74 -14.92
CA GLU A 103 -6.99 -9.83 -14.66
C GLU A 103 -6.64 -9.36 -13.25
N LEU A 104 -5.67 -10.02 -12.64
CA LEU A 104 -5.04 -9.66 -11.38
C LEU A 104 -3.60 -9.27 -11.61
N LEU A 105 -3.26 -8.04 -11.27
CA LEU A 105 -1.90 -7.51 -11.27
C LEU A 105 -1.30 -7.67 -9.88
N LEU A 106 -0.14 -8.33 -9.78
CA LEU A 106 0.57 -8.53 -8.52
C LEU A 106 1.96 -7.88 -8.61
N ASP A 107 2.49 -7.40 -7.47
CA ASP A 107 3.79 -6.71 -7.37
C ASP A 107 3.93 -5.58 -8.41
N ASP A 108 3.01 -4.61 -8.35
CA ASP A 108 2.94 -3.44 -9.23
C ASP A 108 2.88 -3.83 -10.72
N GLY A 109 2.19 -4.93 -11.01
CA GLY A 109 2.00 -5.44 -12.35
C GLY A 109 3.18 -6.24 -12.92
N LYS A 110 4.19 -6.57 -12.13
CA LYS A 110 5.29 -7.45 -12.57
C LYS A 110 4.78 -8.86 -12.87
N LEU A 111 3.82 -9.35 -12.08
CA LEU A 111 3.14 -10.60 -12.31
C LEU A 111 1.70 -10.34 -12.72
N LEU A 112 1.17 -11.22 -13.59
CA LEU A 112 -0.19 -11.15 -14.09
C LEU A 112 -0.84 -12.52 -14.01
N ALA A 113 -2.04 -12.59 -13.46
CA ALA A 113 -2.90 -13.77 -13.48
C ALA A 113 -4.26 -13.41 -14.04
N ARG A 114 -4.94 -14.36 -14.68
CA ARG A 114 -6.33 -14.24 -15.12
C ARG A 114 -7.19 -15.16 -14.28
N VAL A 115 -8.33 -14.66 -13.84
CA VAL A 115 -9.29 -15.43 -13.06
C VAL A 115 -10.05 -16.37 -13.97
N ASP A 116 -9.98 -17.65 -13.68
CA ASP A 116 -10.70 -18.70 -14.40
C ASP A 116 -12.04 -19.00 -13.71
N THR A 117 -12.02 -19.05 -12.36
CA THR A 117 -13.22 -19.34 -11.55
C THR A 117 -13.21 -18.50 -10.28
N ALA A 118 -14.36 -17.93 -9.93
CA ALA A 118 -14.59 -17.28 -8.64
C ALA A 118 -15.42 -18.23 -7.75
N GLU A 119 -14.84 -18.59 -6.60
CA GLU A 119 -15.48 -19.40 -5.56
C GLU A 119 -15.90 -18.49 -4.40
N PRO A 120 -16.72 -18.92 -3.45
CA PRO A 120 -17.18 -18.06 -2.35
C PRO A 120 -16.05 -17.45 -1.51
N ASP A 121 -14.93 -18.14 -1.37
CA ASP A 121 -13.81 -17.78 -0.49
C ASP A 121 -12.46 -17.74 -1.20
N ALA A 122 -12.40 -17.99 -2.52
CA ALA A 122 -11.17 -17.97 -3.30
C ALA A 122 -11.38 -17.70 -4.78
N LEU A 123 -10.32 -17.27 -5.45
CA LEU A 123 -10.21 -17.16 -6.90
C LEU A 123 -9.22 -18.23 -7.39
N VAL A 124 -9.64 -18.99 -8.40
CA VAL A 124 -8.75 -19.89 -9.14
C VAL A 124 -8.29 -19.15 -10.40
N CYS A 125 -6.99 -19.04 -10.59
CA CYS A 125 -6.42 -18.21 -11.64
C CYS A 125 -5.34 -18.95 -12.41
N THR A 126 -5.21 -18.64 -13.70
CA THR A 126 -4.06 -19.02 -14.52
C THR A 126 -3.05 -17.88 -14.56
N VAL A 127 -1.79 -18.17 -14.23
CA VAL A 127 -0.69 -17.22 -14.34
C VAL A 127 -0.43 -16.92 -15.82
N VAL A 128 -0.54 -15.66 -16.21
CA VAL A 128 -0.24 -15.17 -17.57
C VAL A 128 1.21 -14.73 -17.68
N ARG A 129 1.68 -13.98 -16.70
CA ARG A 129 3.09 -13.56 -16.58
C ARG A 129 3.61 -13.92 -15.21
N GLY A 130 4.59 -14.81 -15.19
CA GLY A 130 5.21 -15.33 -13.99
C GLY A 130 6.32 -14.46 -13.42
N GLY A 131 6.88 -14.93 -12.32
CA GLY A 131 7.96 -14.27 -11.56
C GLY A 131 7.98 -14.75 -10.12
N VAL A 132 8.78 -14.09 -9.28
CA VAL A 132 8.86 -14.39 -7.85
C VAL A 132 7.94 -13.46 -7.07
N LEU A 133 6.89 -14.02 -6.47
CA LEU A 133 5.95 -13.29 -5.63
C LEU A 133 6.41 -13.33 -4.16
N GLN A 134 6.62 -12.17 -3.57
CA GLN A 134 6.98 -12.01 -2.15
C GLN A 134 5.75 -11.61 -1.32
N SER A 135 5.86 -11.76 0.01
CA SER A 135 4.84 -11.34 0.97
C SER A 135 4.45 -9.87 0.83
N ARG A 136 3.18 -9.56 1.09
CA ARG A 136 2.64 -8.20 1.18
C ARG A 136 2.76 -7.34 -0.09
N LYS A 137 2.98 -7.97 -1.23
CA LYS A 137 3.02 -7.26 -2.51
C LYS A 137 1.66 -6.72 -2.90
N SER A 138 1.68 -5.61 -3.62
CA SER A 138 0.48 -4.96 -4.16
C SER A 138 -0.34 -5.91 -5.01
N LEU A 139 -1.64 -5.69 -5.01
CA LEU A 139 -2.61 -6.45 -5.78
C LEU A 139 -3.61 -5.48 -6.37
N ALA A 140 -3.90 -5.58 -7.66
CA ALA A 140 -4.91 -4.78 -8.33
C ALA A 140 -5.71 -5.65 -9.29
N ALA A 141 -6.99 -5.33 -9.43
CA ALA A 141 -7.89 -5.95 -10.39
C ALA A 141 -8.58 -4.85 -11.21
N PRO A 142 -8.00 -4.42 -12.34
CA PRO A 142 -8.57 -3.36 -13.16
C PRO A 142 -9.97 -3.71 -13.62
N GLY A 143 -10.92 -2.77 -13.43
CA GLY A 143 -12.32 -2.96 -13.82
C GLY A 143 -13.16 -3.84 -12.89
N ALA A 144 -12.61 -4.34 -11.78
CA ALA A 144 -13.37 -5.05 -10.75
C ALA A 144 -14.08 -4.06 -9.81
N ASP A 145 -15.28 -4.40 -9.37
CA ASP A 145 -16.03 -3.63 -8.38
C ASP A 145 -15.70 -4.12 -6.96
N ILE A 146 -14.58 -3.64 -6.44
CA ILE A 146 -14.09 -4.03 -5.12
C ILE A 146 -14.57 -3.04 -4.08
N GLN A 147 -15.47 -3.47 -3.21
CA GLN A 147 -16.02 -2.64 -2.14
C GLN A 147 -15.03 -2.57 -0.97
N MET A 148 -14.40 -1.43 -0.80
CA MET A 148 -13.48 -1.15 0.31
C MET A 148 -13.92 0.11 1.05
N PRO A 149 -13.72 0.18 2.38
CA PRO A 149 -14.00 1.40 3.12
C PRO A 149 -13.07 2.53 2.65
N THR A 150 -13.56 3.76 2.57
CA THR A 150 -12.75 4.93 2.20
C THR A 150 -11.58 5.17 3.18
N LEU A 151 -11.82 4.91 4.46
CA LEU A 151 -10.82 5.01 5.53
C LEU A 151 -10.75 3.66 6.27
N THR A 152 -9.53 3.19 6.50
CA THR A 152 -9.29 2.04 7.36
C THR A 152 -9.48 2.40 8.84
N THR A 153 -9.49 1.40 9.73
CA THR A 153 -9.49 1.66 11.18
C THR A 153 -8.25 2.43 11.60
N GLU A 154 -7.08 2.06 11.06
CA GLU A 154 -5.81 2.73 11.32
C GLU A 154 -5.82 4.19 10.83
N ASP A 155 -6.39 4.46 9.65
CA ASP A 155 -6.54 5.83 9.16
C ASP A 155 -7.39 6.68 10.12
N LYS A 156 -8.46 6.11 10.69
CA LYS A 156 -9.31 6.81 11.65
C LYS A 156 -8.62 7.07 12.99
N GLU A 157 -7.72 6.18 13.41
CA GLU A 157 -6.91 6.37 14.60
C GLU A 157 -5.81 7.42 14.42
N ASN A 158 -5.41 7.67 13.19
CA ASN A 158 -4.41 8.67 12.82
C ASN A 158 -4.99 10.08 12.59
N LEU A 159 -6.31 10.23 12.58
CA LEU A 159 -7.00 11.51 12.43
C LEU A 159 -7.39 12.10 13.77
#